data_322b0c84ba1ab7c78087633d9799af1d
#
_entry.id   322b0c84ba1ab7c78087633d9799af1d
#
_cell.length_a   1.000
_cell.length_b   1.000
_cell.length_c   1.000
_cell.angle_alpha   90.00
_cell.angle_beta   90.00
_cell.angle_gamma   90.00
#
_symmetry.space_group_name_H-M   'P 1'
#
loop_
_entity.id
_entity.type
_entity.pdbx_description
1 polymer ?
#
loop_
_entity_poly.entity_id
_entity_poly.type
_entity_poly.pdbx_seq_one_letter_code
_entity_poly.pdbx_strand_id
1 'polypeptide(L)'
;MAYLEIVGLGKRFGGADVLHDVDLSLEQGQILSLIGPSGEGKTTFLRCLNFLETPDRGIIRLNGETLFDADRPKGRQTHRQAFGLVFQAFHLFPQYTVLENVTLAPTLAKKGSKAALQQKAMDLIAKVGLTDKANAYPNTLSGGQQQRAAIARALAMEPDVLCFDEPTSALDPLLTKEVLNVIRLLKDEGRTMIVVTHEMAFAREASDRVAFLYGGTVAELGTPQEVFGAPKTEALRRFLRQ
;
A
#
# COMPACT_ATOMS: atom_id res chain seq x y z
N MET A 1 -4.65 -8.41 19.99
CA MET A 1 -3.24 -8.20 19.56
C MET A 1 -3.30 -7.60 18.18
N ALA A 2 -2.50 -6.59 17.88
CA ALA A 2 -2.47 -5.97 16.56
C ALA A 2 -2.17 -7.03 15.48
N TYR A 3 -2.82 -6.91 14.31
CA TYR A 3 -2.59 -7.79 13.18
C TYR A 3 -1.24 -7.51 12.51
N LEU A 4 -0.93 -6.23 12.29
CA LEU A 4 0.38 -5.74 11.89
C LEU A 4 0.97 -4.91 13.02
N GLU A 5 2.20 -5.20 13.40
CA GLU A 5 2.96 -4.47 14.41
C GLU A 5 4.34 -4.11 13.87
N ILE A 6 4.69 -2.84 13.95
CA ILE A 6 5.97 -2.28 13.55
C ILE A 6 6.54 -1.56 14.76
N VAL A 7 7.76 -1.93 15.15
CA VAL A 7 8.42 -1.41 16.37
C VAL A 7 9.81 -0.90 16.03
N GLY A 8 10.06 0.38 16.28
CA GLY A 8 11.36 1.02 16.14
C GLY A 8 11.94 0.95 14.73
N LEU A 9 11.08 0.95 13.68
CA LEU A 9 11.57 0.81 12.30
C LEU A 9 12.43 1.99 11.91
N GLY A 10 13.66 1.70 11.42
CA GLY A 10 14.59 2.71 10.95
C GLY A 10 15.22 2.34 9.62
N LYS A 11 15.49 3.37 8.77
CA LYS A 11 16.15 3.24 7.48
C LYS A 11 17.08 4.42 7.22
N ARG A 12 18.32 4.10 6.78
CA ARG A 12 19.35 5.09 6.42
C ARG A 12 19.72 4.98 4.95
N PHE A 13 20.05 6.11 4.35
CA PHE A 13 20.66 6.18 3.03
C PHE A 13 21.83 7.18 3.06
N GLY A 14 22.99 6.77 2.61
CA GLY A 14 24.16 7.65 2.54
C GLY A 14 24.56 8.31 3.87
N GLY A 15 24.26 7.65 5.00
CA GLY A 15 24.53 8.16 6.34
C GLY A 15 23.41 9.01 6.96
N ALA A 16 22.41 9.43 6.17
CA ALA A 16 21.24 10.15 6.68
C ALA A 16 20.13 9.20 7.11
N ASP A 17 19.53 9.42 8.30
CA ASP A 17 18.32 8.72 8.72
C ASP A 17 17.12 9.28 7.95
N VAL A 18 16.45 8.42 7.18
CA VAL A 18 15.20 8.74 6.46
C VAL A 18 13.99 8.29 7.28
N LEU A 19 14.14 7.18 8.00
CA LEU A 19 13.16 6.71 8.99
C LEU A 19 13.90 6.40 10.28
N HIS A 20 13.34 6.82 11.40
CA HIS A 20 13.87 6.48 12.72
C HIS A 20 12.72 6.29 13.72
N ASP A 21 12.83 5.24 14.52
CA ASP A 21 11.90 4.90 15.60
C ASP A 21 10.41 4.98 15.18
N VAL A 22 10.11 4.42 13.99
CA VAL A 22 8.74 4.36 13.50
C VAL A 22 8.01 3.21 14.17
N ASP A 23 7.03 3.57 15.03
CA ASP A 23 6.10 2.64 15.68
C ASP A 23 4.71 2.76 15.07
N LEU A 24 4.13 1.62 14.71
CA LEU A 24 2.79 1.57 14.12
C LEU A 24 2.13 0.23 14.37
N SER A 25 0.84 0.25 14.65
CA SER A 25 0.03 -0.95 14.76
C SER A 25 -1.29 -0.81 14.00
N LEU A 26 -1.77 -1.93 13.42
CA LEU A 26 -2.99 -2.00 12.65
C LEU A 26 -3.73 -3.30 12.94
N GLU A 27 -5.04 -3.24 13.15
CA GLU A 27 -5.89 -4.42 13.29
C GLU A 27 -6.24 -4.99 11.92
N GLN A 28 -6.64 -6.27 11.89
CA GLN A 28 -7.09 -6.89 10.64
C GLN A 28 -8.34 -6.19 10.10
N GLY A 29 -8.38 -5.97 8.79
CA GLY A 29 -9.47 -5.29 8.10
C GLY A 29 -9.47 -3.77 8.22
N GLN A 30 -8.54 -3.17 8.97
CA GLN A 30 -8.43 -1.72 9.07
C GLN A 30 -7.67 -1.09 7.90
N ILE A 31 -8.04 0.16 7.59
CA ILE A 31 -7.28 1.05 6.73
C ILE A 31 -6.52 2.07 7.56
N LEU A 32 -5.21 2.12 7.34
CA LEU A 32 -4.34 3.20 7.79
C LEU A 32 -4.02 4.14 6.63
N SER A 33 -4.38 5.41 6.73
CA SER A 33 -3.80 6.44 5.85
C SER A 33 -2.52 6.99 6.46
N LEU A 34 -1.44 7.01 5.66
CA LEU A 34 -0.17 7.64 6.00
C LEU A 34 -0.06 8.96 5.25
N ILE A 35 -0.12 10.07 5.98
CA ILE A 35 -0.05 11.44 5.45
C ILE A 35 1.24 12.13 5.90
N GLY A 36 1.60 13.23 5.24
CA GLY A 36 2.78 14.04 5.59
C GLY A 36 3.39 14.71 4.37
N PRO A 37 4.30 15.67 4.56
CA PRO A 37 4.99 16.37 3.48
C PRO A 37 5.75 15.43 2.55
N SER A 38 6.07 15.88 1.34
CA SER A 38 6.94 15.14 0.43
C SER A 38 8.35 15.04 1.00
N GLY A 39 9.02 13.89 0.78
CA GLY A 39 10.38 13.67 1.29
C GLY A 39 10.49 13.12 2.72
N GLU A 40 9.40 13.03 3.47
CA GLU A 40 9.40 12.56 4.88
C GLU A 40 9.58 11.03 5.05
N GLY A 41 9.77 10.27 3.97
CA GLY A 41 10.05 8.83 4.05
C GLY A 41 8.83 7.91 3.87
N LYS A 42 7.64 8.41 3.48
CA LYS A 42 6.41 7.61 3.31
C LYS A 42 6.61 6.44 2.33
N THR A 43 7.15 6.70 1.14
CA THR A 43 7.49 5.68 0.14
C THR A 43 8.55 4.71 0.67
N THR A 44 9.56 5.22 1.38
CA THR A 44 10.61 4.39 2.00
C THR A 44 10.02 3.43 3.03
N PHE A 45 9.07 3.91 3.84
CA PHE A 45 8.34 3.08 4.79
C PHE A 45 7.61 1.93 4.09
N LEU A 46 6.84 2.21 3.02
CA LEU A 46 6.16 1.15 2.27
C LEU A 46 7.14 0.18 1.60
N ARG A 47 8.27 0.67 1.09
CA ARG A 47 9.32 -0.18 0.51
C ARG A 47 9.96 -1.09 1.56
N CYS A 48 10.14 -0.61 2.78
CA CYS A 48 10.62 -1.43 3.90
C CYS A 48 9.62 -2.54 4.26
N LEU A 49 8.31 -2.25 4.33
CA LEU A 49 7.28 -3.25 4.60
C LEU A 49 7.23 -4.33 3.50
N ASN A 50 7.39 -3.94 2.26
CA ASN A 50 7.39 -4.86 1.11
C ASN A 50 8.76 -5.52 0.85
N PHE A 51 9.74 -5.31 1.72
CA PHE A 51 11.12 -5.84 1.58
C PHE A 51 11.79 -5.48 0.25
N LEU A 52 11.39 -4.38 -0.37
CA LEU A 52 12.08 -3.76 -1.50
C LEU A 52 13.31 -2.97 -1.01
N GLU A 53 13.21 -2.41 0.19
CA GLU A 53 14.31 -1.87 0.97
C GLU A 53 14.43 -2.68 2.27
N THR A 54 15.64 -3.03 2.66
CA THR A 54 15.86 -3.69 3.95
C THR A 54 15.91 -2.62 5.04
N PRO A 55 15.06 -2.68 6.08
CA PRO A 55 15.22 -1.81 7.24
C PRO A 55 16.58 -2.02 7.91
N ASP A 56 17.13 -0.97 8.51
CA ASP A 56 18.40 -1.05 9.24
C ASP A 56 18.18 -1.30 10.73
N ARG A 57 16.98 -0.97 11.26
CA ARG A 57 16.57 -1.18 12.66
C ARG A 57 15.10 -1.58 12.74
N GLY A 58 14.72 -2.15 13.87
CA GLY A 58 13.34 -2.43 14.23
C GLY A 58 12.85 -3.83 13.92
N ILE A 59 11.56 -4.03 14.19
CA ILE A 59 10.88 -5.32 14.06
C ILE A 59 9.58 -5.12 13.29
N ILE A 60 9.26 -6.06 12.40
CA ILE A 60 7.96 -6.14 11.71
C ILE A 60 7.34 -7.48 12.06
N ARG A 61 6.12 -7.46 12.62
CA ARG A 61 5.32 -8.65 12.93
C ARG A 61 3.98 -8.58 12.19
N LEU A 62 3.54 -9.72 11.71
CA LEU A 62 2.22 -9.89 11.09
C LEU A 62 1.54 -11.11 11.70
N ASN A 63 0.32 -10.93 12.21
CA ASN A 63 -0.46 -11.98 12.87
C ASN A 63 0.35 -12.75 13.94
N GLY A 64 1.17 -12.02 14.73
CA GLY A 64 2.05 -12.58 15.75
C GLY A 64 3.36 -13.21 15.23
N GLU A 65 3.51 -13.39 13.91
CA GLU A 65 4.74 -13.91 13.31
C GLU A 65 5.73 -12.77 13.04
N THR A 66 7.00 -12.96 13.40
CA THR A 66 8.07 -12.00 13.13
C THR A 66 8.56 -12.17 11.68
N LEU A 67 8.24 -11.21 10.83
CA LEU A 67 8.66 -11.18 9.42
C LEU A 67 10.05 -10.57 9.26
N PHE A 68 10.40 -9.62 10.11
CA PHE A 68 11.69 -8.96 10.15
C PHE A 68 12.08 -8.62 11.58
N ASP A 69 13.37 -8.84 11.89
CA ASP A 69 14.01 -8.42 13.12
C ASP A 69 15.45 -8.02 12.76
N ALA A 70 15.81 -6.77 13.01
CA ALA A 70 17.13 -6.23 12.67
C ALA A 70 18.24 -6.95 13.44
N ASP A 71 17.98 -7.39 14.67
CA ASP A 71 18.93 -8.10 15.53
C ASP A 71 19.04 -9.58 15.16
N ARG A 72 18.08 -10.13 14.41
CA ARG A 72 18.02 -11.53 14.00
C ARG A 72 17.79 -11.69 12.50
N PRO A 73 18.77 -11.36 11.64
CA PRO A 73 18.55 -11.23 10.19
C PRO A 73 18.26 -12.55 9.42
N LYS A 74 18.16 -13.69 10.12
CA LYS A 74 17.87 -14.99 9.51
C LYS A 74 16.36 -15.16 9.29
N GLY A 75 15.90 -15.24 8.05
CA GLY A 75 14.50 -15.51 7.69
C GLY A 75 13.89 -14.61 6.61
N ARG A 76 14.65 -13.67 6.07
CA ARG A 76 14.17 -12.59 5.16
C ARG A 76 13.47 -13.02 3.86
N GLN A 77 13.53 -14.29 3.44
CA GLN A 77 13.08 -14.67 2.09
C GLN A 77 11.65 -15.21 1.99
N THR A 78 11.04 -15.65 3.08
CA THR A 78 9.74 -16.33 3.04
C THR A 78 8.52 -15.39 3.05
N HIS A 79 8.68 -14.12 3.45
CA HIS A 79 7.56 -13.24 3.78
C HIS A 79 7.23 -12.17 2.72
N ARG A 80 7.89 -12.18 1.55
CA ARG A 80 7.65 -11.20 0.46
C ARG A 80 6.22 -11.21 -0.09
N GLN A 81 5.45 -12.24 0.20
CA GLN A 81 4.06 -12.36 -0.25
C GLN A 81 3.05 -11.80 0.75
N ALA A 82 3.47 -11.52 1.98
CA ALA A 82 2.59 -10.96 3.02
C ALA A 82 2.07 -9.56 2.66
N PHE A 83 2.87 -8.81 1.92
CA PHE A 83 2.53 -7.46 1.48
C PHE A 83 2.38 -7.39 -0.03
N GLY A 84 1.35 -6.67 -0.49
CA GLY A 84 1.18 -6.28 -1.89
C GLY A 84 1.41 -4.78 -2.03
N LEU A 85 2.14 -4.33 -3.05
CA LEU A 85 2.41 -2.92 -3.29
C LEU A 85 1.84 -2.44 -4.62
N VAL A 86 1.05 -1.38 -4.53
CA VAL A 86 0.55 -0.60 -5.67
C VAL A 86 1.32 0.71 -5.68
N PHE A 87 2.07 0.94 -6.75
CA PHE A 87 2.95 2.11 -6.88
C PHE A 87 2.20 3.32 -7.42
N GLN A 88 2.78 4.50 -7.23
CA GLN A 88 2.36 5.76 -7.83
C GLN A 88 2.35 5.70 -9.37
N ALA A 89 3.44 5.22 -9.96
CA ALA A 89 3.48 4.84 -11.37
C ALA A 89 2.95 3.41 -11.50
N PHE A 90 2.13 3.15 -12.48
CA PHE A 90 1.36 1.91 -12.62
C PHE A 90 2.25 0.65 -12.75
N HIS A 91 3.44 0.80 -13.35
CA HIS A 91 4.45 -0.26 -13.55
C HIS A 91 3.87 -1.56 -14.13
N LEU A 92 2.89 -1.45 -15.04
CA LEU A 92 2.43 -2.59 -15.82
C LEU A 92 3.51 -2.99 -16.83
N PHE A 93 3.65 -4.27 -17.08
CA PHE A 93 4.52 -4.80 -18.12
C PHE A 93 3.91 -4.45 -19.49
N PRO A 94 4.53 -3.59 -20.30
CA PRO A 94 3.91 -3.07 -21.51
C PRO A 94 3.72 -4.13 -22.61
N GLN A 95 4.50 -5.21 -22.57
CA GLN A 95 4.41 -6.33 -23.51
C GLN A 95 3.33 -7.35 -23.16
N TYR A 96 2.66 -7.22 -22.03
CA TYR A 96 1.62 -8.12 -21.56
C TYR A 96 0.26 -7.41 -21.53
N THR A 97 -0.80 -8.14 -21.86
CA THR A 97 -2.19 -7.70 -21.67
C THR A 97 -2.51 -7.49 -20.18
N VAL A 98 -3.66 -6.89 -19.86
CA VAL A 98 -4.13 -6.78 -18.47
C VAL A 98 -4.21 -8.15 -17.80
N LEU A 99 -4.80 -9.13 -18.47
CA LEU A 99 -4.94 -10.51 -17.96
C LEU A 99 -3.56 -11.14 -17.69
N GLU A 100 -2.62 -10.98 -18.60
CA GLU A 100 -1.26 -11.50 -18.44
C GLU A 100 -0.51 -10.79 -17.31
N ASN A 101 -0.65 -9.46 -17.16
CA ASN A 101 -0.11 -8.71 -16.04
C ASN A 101 -0.61 -9.25 -14.70
N VAL A 102 -1.90 -9.56 -14.60
CA VAL A 102 -2.52 -10.08 -13.36
C VAL A 102 -2.13 -11.53 -13.08
N THR A 103 -1.98 -12.36 -14.11
CA THR A 103 -1.66 -13.79 -13.96
C THR A 103 -0.17 -14.08 -13.82
N LEU A 104 0.73 -13.17 -14.19
CA LEU A 104 2.17 -13.41 -14.26
C LEU A 104 2.76 -13.88 -12.92
N ALA A 105 2.59 -13.09 -11.87
CA ALA A 105 3.18 -13.38 -10.57
C ALA A 105 2.64 -14.68 -9.94
N PRO A 106 1.32 -14.95 -9.91
CA PRO A 106 0.78 -16.22 -9.43
C PRO A 106 1.27 -17.43 -10.24
N THR A 107 1.45 -17.26 -11.56
CA THR A 107 1.99 -18.33 -12.44
C THR A 107 3.43 -18.66 -12.08
N LEU A 108 4.28 -17.65 -11.93
CA LEU A 108 5.68 -17.83 -11.52
C LEU A 108 5.80 -18.43 -10.12
N ALA A 109 4.90 -18.06 -9.22
CA ALA A 109 4.81 -18.60 -7.87
C ALA A 109 4.15 -20.01 -7.81
N LYS A 110 3.71 -20.56 -8.95
CA LYS A 110 3.05 -21.87 -9.05
C LYS A 110 1.83 -22.02 -8.12
N LYS A 111 1.04 -20.93 -7.97
CA LYS A 111 -0.12 -20.89 -7.04
C LYS A 111 -1.36 -21.67 -7.53
N GLY A 112 -1.31 -22.35 -8.66
CA GLY A 112 -2.42 -23.15 -9.18
C GLY A 112 -2.27 -23.52 -10.65
N SER A 113 -3.29 -24.16 -11.20
CA SER A 113 -3.35 -24.47 -12.63
C SER A 113 -3.58 -23.20 -13.46
N LYS A 114 -3.14 -23.20 -14.72
CA LYS A 114 -3.33 -22.08 -15.64
C LYS A 114 -4.80 -21.64 -15.72
N ALA A 115 -5.71 -22.59 -15.82
CA ALA A 115 -7.15 -22.30 -15.92
C ALA A 115 -7.68 -21.63 -14.62
N ALA A 116 -7.30 -22.13 -13.44
CA ALA A 116 -7.71 -21.54 -12.17
C ALA A 116 -7.16 -20.13 -11.98
N LEU A 117 -5.88 -19.89 -12.36
CA LEU A 117 -5.27 -18.57 -12.27
C LEU A 117 -5.91 -17.58 -13.25
N GLN A 118 -6.26 -18.01 -14.46
CA GLN A 118 -6.99 -17.17 -15.41
C GLN A 118 -8.39 -16.80 -14.91
N GLN A 119 -9.14 -17.76 -14.36
CA GLN A 119 -10.48 -17.46 -13.82
C GLN A 119 -10.38 -16.46 -12.68
N LYS A 120 -9.49 -16.68 -11.71
CA LYS A 120 -9.26 -15.76 -10.61
C LYS A 120 -8.83 -14.36 -11.08
N ALA A 121 -7.97 -14.29 -12.09
CA ALA A 121 -7.56 -13.01 -12.66
C ALA A 121 -8.73 -12.29 -13.32
N MET A 122 -9.61 -13.01 -14.05
CA MET A 122 -10.83 -12.42 -14.62
C MET A 122 -11.77 -11.89 -13.55
N ASP A 123 -11.93 -12.59 -12.42
CA ASP A 123 -12.75 -12.13 -11.30
C ASP A 123 -12.17 -10.83 -10.68
N LEU A 124 -10.84 -10.74 -10.54
CA LEU A 124 -10.17 -9.53 -10.05
C LEU A 124 -10.27 -8.38 -11.05
N ILE A 125 -10.13 -8.65 -12.35
CA ILE A 125 -10.29 -7.65 -13.42
C ILE A 125 -11.72 -7.13 -13.45
N ALA A 126 -12.72 -8.00 -13.28
CA ALA A 126 -14.12 -7.62 -13.16
C ALA A 126 -14.36 -6.75 -11.91
N LYS A 127 -13.77 -7.12 -10.77
CA LYS A 127 -13.86 -6.37 -9.52
C LYS A 127 -13.38 -4.92 -9.65
N VAL A 128 -12.31 -4.69 -10.43
CA VAL A 128 -11.81 -3.33 -10.69
C VAL A 128 -12.46 -2.65 -11.90
N GLY A 129 -13.52 -3.25 -12.47
CA GLY A 129 -14.30 -2.68 -13.59
C GLY A 129 -13.56 -2.64 -14.93
N LEU A 130 -12.77 -3.69 -15.24
CA LEU A 130 -11.95 -3.76 -16.45
C LEU A 130 -12.22 -5.01 -17.30
N THR A 131 -13.39 -5.63 -17.17
CA THR A 131 -13.73 -6.89 -17.88
C THR A 131 -13.55 -6.79 -19.38
N ASP A 132 -13.98 -5.69 -19.99
CA ASP A 132 -13.87 -5.39 -21.44
C ASP A 132 -12.43 -5.07 -21.87
N LYS A 133 -11.52 -4.85 -20.92
CA LYS A 133 -10.09 -4.51 -21.11
C LYS A 133 -9.15 -5.65 -20.77
N ALA A 134 -9.63 -6.84 -20.44
CA ALA A 134 -8.79 -7.96 -20.03
C ALA A 134 -7.67 -8.29 -21.06
N ASN A 135 -7.97 -8.18 -22.36
CA ASN A 135 -7.02 -8.42 -23.45
C ASN A 135 -6.35 -7.14 -23.98
N ALA A 136 -6.59 -5.98 -23.38
CA ALA A 136 -5.97 -4.73 -23.77
C ALA A 136 -4.53 -4.64 -23.25
N TYR A 137 -3.66 -3.96 -24.00
CA TYR A 137 -2.30 -3.65 -23.57
C TYR A 137 -2.26 -2.33 -22.78
N PRO A 138 -1.31 -2.16 -21.84
CA PRO A 138 -1.22 -0.95 -21.01
C PRO A 138 -1.24 0.37 -21.76
N ASN A 139 -0.58 0.45 -22.91
CA ASN A 139 -0.52 1.67 -23.73
C ASN A 139 -1.85 2.10 -24.35
N THR A 140 -2.87 1.23 -24.33
CA THR A 140 -4.22 1.53 -24.83
C THR A 140 -5.21 1.92 -23.71
N LEU A 141 -4.74 1.94 -22.45
CA LEU A 141 -5.53 2.21 -21.28
C LEU A 141 -5.33 3.65 -20.79
N SER A 142 -6.39 4.26 -20.23
CA SER A 142 -6.26 5.51 -19.48
C SER A 142 -5.43 5.29 -18.21
N GLY A 143 -4.89 6.36 -17.61
CA GLY A 143 -4.14 6.28 -16.35
C GLY A 143 -4.93 5.59 -15.23
N GLY A 144 -6.21 5.94 -15.06
CA GLY A 144 -7.07 5.29 -14.06
C GLY A 144 -7.32 3.81 -14.35
N GLN A 145 -7.44 3.41 -15.64
CA GLN A 145 -7.53 2.00 -16.01
C GLN A 145 -6.23 1.25 -15.74
N GLN A 146 -5.07 1.85 -16.03
CA GLN A 146 -3.77 1.27 -15.72
C GLN A 146 -3.60 1.07 -14.20
N GLN A 147 -4.00 2.07 -13.39
CA GLN A 147 -3.92 1.96 -11.94
C GLN A 147 -4.85 0.87 -11.39
N ARG A 148 -6.08 0.78 -11.89
CA ARG A 148 -7.00 -0.30 -11.50
C ARG A 148 -6.49 -1.68 -11.92
N ALA A 149 -5.83 -1.81 -13.07
CA ALA A 149 -5.14 -3.04 -13.47
C ALA A 149 -3.96 -3.38 -12.54
N ALA A 150 -3.18 -2.37 -12.10
CA ALA A 150 -2.11 -2.55 -11.12
C ALA A 150 -2.64 -3.02 -9.74
N ILE A 151 -3.81 -2.53 -9.32
CA ILE A 151 -4.51 -3.01 -8.12
C ILE A 151 -4.89 -4.48 -8.29
N ALA A 152 -5.53 -4.87 -9.40
CA ALA A 152 -5.89 -6.25 -9.68
C ALA A 152 -4.67 -7.18 -9.67
N ARG A 153 -3.54 -6.74 -10.24
CA ARG A 153 -2.26 -7.46 -10.22
C ARG A 153 -1.75 -7.68 -8.77
N ALA A 154 -1.80 -6.65 -7.94
CA ALA A 154 -1.37 -6.77 -6.54
C ALA A 154 -2.26 -7.74 -5.75
N LEU A 155 -3.58 -7.69 -5.96
CA LEU A 155 -4.54 -8.59 -5.35
C LEU A 155 -4.38 -10.06 -5.76
N ALA A 156 -3.86 -10.34 -6.96
CA ALA A 156 -3.70 -11.69 -7.49
C ALA A 156 -2.75 -12.57 -6.66
N MET A 157 -1.84 -11.96 -5.92
CA MET A 157 -0.93 -12.65 -5.00
C MET A 157 -1.57 -12.97 -3.63
N GLU A 158 -2.80 -12.46 -3.36
CA GLU A 158 -3.52 -12.61 -2.08
C GLU A 158 -2.69 -12.14 -0.88
N PRO A 159 -2.22 -10.89 -0.90
CA PRO A 159 -1.45 -10.37 0.22
C PRO A 159 -2.32 -10.22 1.47
N ASP A 160 -1.70 -10.37 2.64
CA ASP A 160 -2.33 -10.11 3.93
C ASP A 160 -2.57 -8.60 4.16
N VAL A 161 -1.63 -7.76 3.71
CA VAL A 161 -1.71 -6.30 3.79
C VAL A 161 -1.45 -5.71 2.41
N LEU A 162 -2.35 -4.86 1.93
CA LEU A 162 -2.20 -4.14 0.66
C LEU A 162 -1.71 -2.71 0.92
N CYS A 163 -0.57 -2.38 0.33
CA CYS A 163 0.08 -1.08 0.45
C CYS A 163 -0.16 -0.27 -0.84
N PHE A 164 -0.53 1.00 -0.69
CA PHE A 164 -0.69 1.94 -1.80
C PHE A 164 0.25 3.14 -1.62
N ASP A 165 1.11 3.37 -2.59
CA ASP A 165 2.02 4.50 -2.61
C ASP A 165 1.49 5.58 -3.54
N GLU A 166 0.75 6.55 -3.01
CA GLU A 166 0.15 7.68 -3.72
C GLU A 166 -0.63 7.25 -4.99
N PRO A 167 -1.62 6.35 -4.90
CA PRO A 167 -2.21 5.67 -6.05
C PRO A 167 -2.97 6.60 -7.02
N THR A 168 -3.15 7.87 -6.67
CA THR A 168 -3.94 8.85 -7.44
C THR A 168 -3.14 10.06 -7.90
N SER A 169 -1.89 10.23 -7.48
CA SER A 169 -1.10 11.45 -7.73
C SER A 169 -0.79 11.74 -9.20
N ALA A 170 -0.84 10.72 -10.07
CA ALA A 170 -0.63 10.84 -11.52
C ALA A 170 -1.93 10.93 -12.32
N LEU A 171 -3.08 11.14 -11.66
CA LEU A 171 -4.41 11.07 -12.26
C LEU A 171 -5.13 12.41 -12.18
N ASP A 172 -6.01 12.67 -13.16
CA ASP A 172 -6.97 13.76 -13.07
C ASP A 172 -8.07 13.49 -12.02
N PRO A 173 -8.84 14.50 -11.58
CA PRO A 173 -9.83 14.33 -10.50
C PRO A 173 -10.92 13.31 -10.79
N LEU A 174 -11.29 13.08 -12.06
CA LEU A 174 -12.32 12.10 -12.42
C LEU A 174 -11.78 10.68 -12.25
N LEU A 175 -10.60 10.41 -12.78
CA LEU A 175 -9.93 9.11 -12.68
C LEU A 175 -9.50 8.81 -11.23
N THR A 176 -9.13 9.83 -10.45
CA THR A 176 -8.88 9.73 -9.00
C THR A 176 -10.08 9.10 -8.28
N LYS A 177 -11.30 9.58 -8.54
CA LYS A 177 -12.52 9.03 -7.92
C LYS A 177 -12.71 7.54 -8.24
N GLU A 178 -12.45 7.13 -9.47
CA GLU A 178 -12.57 5.72 -9.89
C GLU A 178 -11.62 4.81 -9.10
N VAL A 179 -10.37 5.23 -8.92
CA VAL A 179 -9.37 4.47 -8.15
C VAL A 179 -9.73 4.44 -6.65
N LEU A 180 -10.12 5.58 -6.07
CA LEU A 180 -10.54 5.63 -4.67
C LEU A 180 -11.79 4.78 -4.39
N ASN A 181 -12.72 4.67 -5.36
CA ASN A 181 -13.88 3.78 -5.23
C ASN A 181 -13.46 2.31 -5.18
N VAL A 182 -12.45 1.89 -5.94
CA VAL A 182 -11.90 0.53 -5.83
C VAL A 182 -11.29 0.31 -4.44
N ILE A 183 -10.55 1.28 -3.88
CA ILE A 183 -9.97 1.15 -2.53
C ILE A 183 -11.09 1.07 -1.48
N ARG A 184 -12.19 1.86 -1.61
CA ARG A 184 -13.37 1.74 -0.73
C ARG A 184 -14.02 0.37 -0.81
N LEU A 185 -14.20 -0.18 -2.03
CA LEU A 185 -14.71 -1.54 -2.22
C LEU A 185 -13.86 -2.59 -1.49
N LEU A 186 -12.53 -2.47 -1.55
CA LEU A 186 -11.62 -3.36 -0.84
C LEU A 186 -11.73 -3.21 0.69
N LYS A 187 -12.01 -2.00 1.19
CA LYS A 187 -12.34 -1.77 2.60
C LYS A 187 -13.58 -2.53 3.02
N ASP A 188 -14.65 -2.40 2.23
CA ASP A 188 -15.94 -3.04 2.52
C ASP A 188 -15.82 -4.58 2.51
N GLU A 189 -14.82 -5.11 1.81
CA GLU A 189 -14.44 -6.54 1.85
C GLU A 189 -13.58 -6.92 3.06
N GLY A 190 -13.26 -6.00 3.95
CA GLY A 190 -12.44 -6.24 5.13
C GLY A 190 -10.94 -6.41 4.85
N ARG A 191 -10.42 -5.84 3.76
CA ARG A 191 -8.98 -5.88 3.45
C ARG A 191 -8.19 -4.97 4.37
N THR A 192 -7.09 -5.48 4.92
CA THR A 192 -6.12 -4.66 5.67
C THR A 192 -5.27 -3.85 4.69
N MET A 193 -5.22 -2.52 4.87
CA MET A 193 -4.55 -1.65 3.90
C MET A 193 -3.76 -0.53 4.58
N ILE A 194 -2.63 -0.16 3.94
CA ILE A 194 -1.88 1.06 4.24
C ILE A 194 -1.87 1.92 2.99
N VAL A 195 -2.39 3.15 3.07
CA VAL A 195 -2.53 4.04 1.93
C VAL A 195 -1.75 5.33 2.19
N VAL A 196 -0.62 5.51 1.50
CA VAL A 196 0.05 6.81 1.41
C VAL A 196 -0.76 7.67 0.46
N THR A 197 -1.24 8.83 0.92
CA THR A 197 -2.12 9.67 0.11
C THR A 197 -2.01 11.16 0.46
N HIS A 198 -2.24 12.00 -0.54
CA HIS A 198 -2.49 13.44 -0.41
C HIS A 198 -3.99 13.77 -0.49
N GLU A 199 -4.86 12.77 -0.69
CA GLU A 199 -6.31 12.93 -0.73
C GLU A 199 -6.88 13.00 0.70
N MET A 200 -6.89 14.21 1.28
CA MET A 200 -7.30 14.41 2.69
C MET A 200 -8.76 14.03 2.92
N ALA A 201 -9.64 14.23 1.92
CA ALA A 201 -11.03 13.80 2.01
C ALA A 201 -11.13 12.27 2.12
N PHE A 202 -10.38 11.53 1.30
CA PHE A 202 -10.32 10.08 1.39
C PHE A 202 -9.77 9.62 2.75
N ALA A 203 -8.65 10.20 3.21
CA ALA A 203 -8.06 9.84 4.49
C ALA A 203 -9.03 10.10 5.67
N ARG A 204 -9.85 11.14 5.58
CA ARG A 204 -10.85 11.49 6.59
C ARG A 204 -12.06 10.56 6.60
N GLU A 205 -12.53 10.13 5.42
CA GLU A 205 -13.78 9.38 5.26
C GLU A 205 -13.57 7.86 5.27
N ALA A 206 -12.47 7.39 4.69
CA ALA A 206 -12.27 5.98 4.44
C ALA A 206 -11.33 5.29 5.44
N SER A 207 -10.50 6.02 6.19
CA SER A 207 -9.53 5.41 7.08
C SER A 207 -10.10 5.13 8.47
N ASP A 208 -9.64 4.06 9.09
CA ASP A 208 -9.88 3.75 10.51
C ASP A 208 -8.83 4.42 11.39
N ARG A 209 -7.60 4.53 10.88
CA ARG A 209 -6.48 5.21 11.51
C ARG A 209 -5.78 6.13 10.52
N VAL A 210 -5.22 7.21 11.02
CA VAL A 210 -4.37 8.13 10.26
C VAL A 210 -3.06 8.32 11.02
N ALA A 211 -1.94 8.11 10.31
CA ALA A 211 -0.60 8.40 10.81
C ALA A 211 -0.03 9.61 10.06
N PHE A 212 0.49 10.57 10.79
CA PHE A 212 1.22 11.72 10.25
C PHE A 212 2.73 11.46 10.39
N LEU A 213 3.39 11.25 9.25
CA LEU A 213 4.84 11.09 9.18
C LEU A 213 5.50 12.46 9.00
N TYR A 214 6.40 12.79 9.92
CA TYR A 214 7.14 14.04 9.91
C TYR A 214 8.49 13.87 10.59
N GLY A 215 9.55 14.42 9.99
CA GLY A 215 10.93 14.24 10.47
C GLY A 215 11.39 12.78 10.50
N GLY A 216 10.87 11.91 9.61
CA GLY A 216 11.23 10.50 9.55
C GLY A 216 10.60 9.61 10.62
N THR A 217 9.66 10.11 11.42
CA THR A 217 8.95 9.36 12.47
C THR A 217 7.44 9.58 12.40
N VAL A 218 6.65 8.73 13.06
CA VAL A 218 5.20 8.94 13.23
C VAL A 218 4.98 9.97 14.34
N ALA A 219 4.80 11.24 13.93
CA ALA A 219 4.61 12.35 14.86
C ALA A 219 3.21 12.35 15.51
N GLU A 220 2.18 11.87 14.79
CA GLU A 220 0.84 11.64 15.33
C GLU A 220 0.21 10.39 14.74
N LEU A 221 -0.55 9.66 15.56
CA LEU A 221 -1.34 8.50 15.17
C LEU A 221 -2.67 8.54 15.94
N GLY A 222 -3.77 8.45 15.20
CA GLY A 222 -5.11 8.48 15.82
C GLY A 222 -6.21 8.12 14.83
N THR A 223 -7.45 8.28 15.27
CA THR A 223 -8.61 8.25 14.39
C THR A 223 -8.61 9.47 13.47
N PRO A 224 -9.32 9.45 12.33
CA PRO A 224 -9.49 10.64 11.50
C PRO A 224 -10.00 11.86 12.27
N GLN A 225 -10.94 11.65 13.21
CA GLN A 225 -11.50 12.73 14.02
C GLN A 225 -10.43 13.38 14.92
N GLU A 226 -9.53 12.59 15.50
CA GLU A 226 -8.44 13.10 16.34
C GLU A 226 -7.41 13.85 15.50
N VAL A 227 -6.91 13.23 14.41
CA VAL A 227 -5.82 13.79 13.59
C VAL A 227 -6.26 15.04 12.83
N PHE A 228 -7.47 15.04 12.24
CA PHE A 228 -7.95 16.18 11.45
C PHE A 228 -8.75 17.21 12.27
N GLY A 229 -9.39 16.80 13.36
CA GLY A 229 -10.24 17.67 14.16
C GLY A 229 -9.54 18.30 15.36
N ALA A 230 -8.56 17.60 15.94
CA ALA A 230 -7.82 18.03 17.12
C ALA A 230 -6.32 17.73 17.01
N PRO A 231 -5.62 18.26 15.98
CA PRO A 231 -4.19 17.99 15.78
C PRO A 231 -3.37 18.49 16.97
N LYS A 232 -2.50 17.62 17.50
CA LYS A 232 -1.73 17.87 18.72
C LYS A 232 -0.43 18.63 18.42
N THR A 233 0.27 18.26 17.34
CA THR A 233 1.56 18.84 16.98
C THR A 233 1.39 20.09 16.13
N GLU A 234 2.33 21.04 16.28
CA GLU A 234 2.36 22.24 15.44
C GLU A 234 2.67 21.88 13.96
N ALA A 235 3.46 20.84 13.74
CA ALA A 235 3.77 20.36 12.39
C ALA A 235 2.51 19.90 11.65
N LEU A 236 1.65 19.11 12.28
CA LEU A 236 0.38 18.67 11.69
C LEU A 236 -0.58 19.84 11.46
N ARG A 237 -0.69 20.79 12.43
CA ARG A 237 -1.53 21.97 12.24
C ARG A 237 -1.10 22.81 11.03
N ARG A 238 0.21 22.96 10.79
CA ARG A 238 0.72 23.66 9.60
C ARG A 238 0.42 22.87 8.32
N PHE A 239 0.63 21.58 8.35
CA PHE A 239 0.39 20.70 7.20
C PHE A 239 -1.08 20.73 6.76
N LEU A 240 -2.04 20.73 7.70
CA LEU A 240 -3.48 20.74 7.39
C LEU A 240 -4.03 22.10 6.93
N ARG A 241 -3.25 23.18 7.02
CA ARG A 241 -3.64 24.54 6.55
C ARG A 241 -3.20 24.82 5.10
N GLN A 242 -2.40 23.96 4.51
CA GLN A 242 -1.96 24.04 3.11
C GLN A 242 -3.06 23.54 2.17
#